data_7368a171227b7e3e067d716865caad13
#
_entry.id   7368a171227b7e3e067d716865caad13
#
_cell.length_a   1.000
_cell.length_b   1.000
_cell.length_c   1.000
_cell.angle_alpha   90.00
_cell.angle_beta   90.00
_cell.angle_gamma   90.00
#
_symmetry.space_group_name_H-M   'P 1'
#
loop_
_entity.id
_entity.type
_entity.pdbx_description
1 polymer ?
#
loop_
_entity_poly.entity_id
_entity_poly.type
_entity_poly.pdbx_seq_one_letter_code
_entity_poly.pdbx_strand_id
1 'polypeptide(L)'
;TEKLGFESIPEVFLSVIERRAEYGIIPLENSFEGSVGETLDQLIFSPVKIVGEISRKIDHSLLSNETKISKIKTVYSHPQAIAQSKNWIQNNLKDITIKEVSSTSLAAQIVSKQKYAASISSETCSNLYNLNILKKSIQDDKNNSTIFIVIAKEDNEIKIERNDKVSIVFTLPDKPGSLFECLKPLKENHLNLTKIQSR
;
A
#
# COMPACT_ATOMS: atom_id res chain seq x y z
N THR A 1 19.56 10.07 3.41
CA THR A 1 18.32 10.03 4.22
C THR A 1 18.21 8.65 4.82
N GLU A 2 18.23 8.56 6.15
CA GLU A 2 18.03 7.30 6.88
C GLU A 2 16.56 6.87 6.74
N LYS A 3 16.32 5.55 6.63
CA LYS A 3 14.98 4.97 6.52
C LYS A 3 14.75 4.07 7.73
N LEU A 4 13.65 4.35 8.44
CA LEU A 4 13.17 3.55 9.55
C LEU A 4 11.96 2.72 9.09
N GLY A 5 11.98 1.42 9.35
CA GLY A 5 10.84 0.53 9.11
C GLY A 5 10.07 0.29 10.40
N PHE A 6 8.72 0.27 10.30
CA PHE A 6 7.80 0.00 11.41
C PHE A 6 6.85 -1.13 11.03
N GLU A 7 6.31 -1.82 12.03
CA GLU A 7 5.43 -2.97 11.81
C GLU A 7 3.95 -2.56 11.64
N SER A 8 3.59 -1.35 12.11
CA SER A 8 2.21 -0.87 12.08
C SER A 8 2.09 0.59 11.65
N ILE A 9 0.92 0.96 11.12
CA ILE A 9 0.58 2.34 10.73
C ILE A 9 0.64 3.28 11.95
N PRO A 10 0.07 2.95 13.12
CA PRO A 10 0.18 3.80 14.31
C PRO A 10 1.60 4.12 14.74
N GLU A 11 2.53 3.17 14.61
CA GLU A 11 3.95 3.40 14.92
C GLU A 11 4.59 4.43 14.00
N VAL A 12 4.20 4.46 12.72
CA VAL A 12 4.67 5.49 11.77
C VAL A 12 4.16 6.86 12.21
N PHE A 13 2.87 7.00 12.57
CA PHE A 13 2.33 8.25 13.10
C PHE A 13 3.06 8.70 14.35
N LEU A 14 3.22 7.79 15.32
CA LEU A 14 3.90 8.09 16.58
C LEU A 14 5.34 8.55 16.33
N SER A 15 6.06 7.92 15.40
CA SER A 15 7.45 8.29 15.08
C SER A 15 7.56 9.72 14.55
N VAL A 16 6.58 10.17 13.76
CA VAL A 16 6.52 11.54 13.24
C VAL A 16 6.13 12.53 14.36
N ILE A 17 5.15 12.19 15.17
CA ILE A 17 4.68 13.04 16.30
C ILE A 17 5.82 13.25 17.32
N GLU A 18 6.56 12.20 17.63
CA GLU A 18 7.70 12.23 18.56
C GLU A 18 9.00 12.77 17.93
N ARG A 19 8.97 13.16 16.64
CA ARG A 19 10.13 13.67 15.89
C ARG A 19 11.28 12.65 15.78
N ARG A 20 10.99 11.35 15.88
CA ARG A 20 11.95 10.28 15.54
C ARG A 20 12.15 10.15 14.03
N ALA A 21 11.13 10.54 13.27
CA ALA A 21 11.17 10.71 11.81
C ALA A 21 10.61 12.08 11.43
N GLU A 22 11.19 12.72 10.42
CA GLU A 22 10.71 13.99 9.89
C GLU A 22 9.44 13.80 9.05
N TYR A 23 9.38 12.70 8.32
CA TYR A 23 8.27 12.30 7.44
C TYR A 23 7.87 10.86 7.69
N GLY A 24 6.59 10.56 7.54
CA GLY A 24 6.05 9.20 7.50
C GLY A 24 5.42 8.91 6.14
N ILE A 25 5.58 7.70 5.63
CA ILE A 25 4.92 7.23 4.41
C ILE A 25 3.98 6.10 4.80
N ILE A 26 2.69 6.28 4.54
CA ILE A 26 1.63 5.34 4.93
C ILE A 26 0.65 5.10 3.78
N PRO A 27 0.07 3.90 3.65
CA PRO A 27 -0.93 3.63 2.64
C PRO A 27 -2.26 4.32 2.99
N LEU A 28 -2.85 5.02 2.04
CA LEU A 28 -4.16 5.65 2.17
C LEU A 28 -5.28 4.83 1.53
N GLU A 29 -4.99 4.29 0.35
CA GLU A 29 -5.98 3.59 -0.47
C GLU A 29 -5.31 2.58 -1.40
N ASN A 30 -5.93 1.43 -1.56
CA ASN A 30 -5.60 0.48 -2.61
C ASN A 30 -6.78 0.39 -3.58
N SER A 31 -6.51 0.38 -4.89
CA SER A 31 -7.56 0.36 -5.92
C SER A 31 -8.45 -0.89 -5.88
N PHE A 32 -8.01 -1.96 -5.21
CA PHE A 32 -8.75 -3.20 -5.08
C PHE A 32 -9.49 -3.32 -3.73
N GLU A 33 -8.82 -2.96 -2.63
CA GLU A 33 -9.36 -3.08 -1.27
C GLU A 33 -10.06 -1.81 -0.78
N GLY A 34 -9.85 -0.70 -1.46
CA GLY A 34 -10.36 0.59 -1.03
C GLY A 34 -9.47 1.29 -0.02
N SER A 35 -10.09 2.13 0.79
CA SER A 35 -9.37 2.97 1.75
C SER A 35 -8.89 2.21 2.98
N VAL A 36 -7.69 2.56 3.45
CA VAL A 36 -7.10 2.00 4.67
C VAL A 36 -7.70 2.69 5.88
N GLY A 37 -8.64 1.99 6.55
CA GLY A 37 -9.41 2.54 7.67
C GLY A 37 -8.53 3.05 8.80
N GLU A 38 -7.49 2.29 9.19
CA GLU A 38 -6.55 2.66 10.24
C GLU A 38 -5.82 3.98 9.95
N THR A 39 -5.43 4.21 8.69
CA THR A 39 -4.83 5.49 8.27
C THR A 39 -5.80 6.65 8.42
N LEU A 40 -7.06 6.46 8.02
CA LEU A 40 -8.08 7.50 8.15
C LEU A 40 -8.34 7.84 9.62
N ASP A 41 -8.41 6.84 10.51
CA ASP A 41 -8.59 7.08 11.94
C ASP A 41 -7.43 7.86 12.54
N GLN A 42 -6.21 7.47 12.23
CA GLN A 42 -5.04 8.17 12.71
C GLN A 42 -4.98 9.62 12.23
N LEU A 43 -5.36 9.89 10.97
CA LEU A 43 -5.40 11.26 10.43
C LEU A 43 -6.40 12.18 11.15
N ILE A 44 -7.51 11.62 11.69
CA ILE A 44 -8.53 12.41 12.40
C ILE A 44 -8.00 12.90 13.76
N PHE A 45 -7.21 12.07 14.45
CA PHE A 45 -6.86 12.32 15.86
C PHE A 45 -5.40 12.72 16.06
N SER A 46 -4.57 12.70 15.03
CA SER A 46 -3.13 12.98 15.16
C SER A 46 -2.76 14.39 14.70
N PRO A 47 -1.84 15.08 15.39
CA PRO A 47 -1.37 16.41 15.02
C PRO A 47 -0.36 16.36 13.87
N VAL A 48 -0.80 15.79 12.73
CA VAL A 48 -0.02 15.67 11.50
C VAL A 48 -0.79 16.24 10.33
N LYS A 49 -0.06 16.66 9.29
CA LYS A 49 -0.63 17.09 8.01
C LYS A 49 -0.11 16.22 6.87
N ILE A 50 -0.94 16.07 5.84
CA ILE A 50 -0.52 15.43 4.58
C ILE A 50 0.29 16.47 3.79
N VAL A 51 1.51 16.09 3.42
CA VAL A 51 2.45 16.96 2.69
C VAL A 51 2.81 16.44 1.31
N GLY A 52 2.34 15.25 0.97
CA GLY A 52 2.54 14.65 -0.35
C GLY A 52 1.70 13.42 -0.57
N GLU A 53 1.55 13.05 -1.82
CA GLU A 53 0.87 11.84 -2.27
C GLU A 53 1.75 11.12 -3.30
N ILE A 54 1.84 9.79 -3.19
CA ILE A 54 2.59 8.94 -4.09
C ILE A 54 1.68 7.81 -4.55
N SER A 55 1.41 7.73 -5.83
CA SER A 55 0.74 6.56 -6.42
C SER A 55 1.77 5.52 -6.85
N ARG A 56 1.60 4.29 -6.40
CA ARG A 56 2.48 3.18 -6.73
C ARG A 56 1.70 2.03 -7.33
N LYS A 57 2.05 1.65 -8.55
CA LYS A 57 1.53 0.44 -9.18
C LYS A 57 2.03 -0.78 -8.41
N ILE A 58 1.14 -1.73 -8.16
CA ILE A 58 1.46 -2.98 -7.48
C ILE A 58 1.67 -4.06 -8.53
N ASP A 59 2.93 -4.46 -8.69
CA ASP A 59 3.32 -5.54 -9.57
C ASP A 59 3.87 -6.70 -8.76
N HIS A 60 3.36 -7.90 -9.03
CA HIS A 60 3.82 -9.15 -8.44
C HIS A 60 4.66 -9.93 -9.45
N SER A 61 5.80 -10.41 -8.99
CA SER A 61 6.70 -11.26 -9.77
C SER A 61 6.89 -12.60 -9.06
N LEU A 62 7.08 -13.66 -9.83
CA LEU A 62 7.48 -14.97 -9.31
C LEU A 62 8.99 -14.99 -9.20
N LEU A 63 9.51 -15.07 -7.98
CA LEU A 63 10.95 -15.05 -7.67
C LEU A 63 11.39 -16.40 -7.10
N SER A 64 12.58 -16.87 -7.45
CA SER A 64 13.11 -18.15 -6.98
C SER A 64 14.63 -18.23 -7.08
N ASN A 65 15.25 -19.18 -6.34
CA ASN A 65 16.63 -19.62 -6.59
C ASN A 65 16.73 -20.51 -7.84
N GLU A 66 15.61 -21.08 -8.29
CA GLU A 66 15.57 -21.91 -9.50
C GLU A 66 15.56 -21.04 -10.76
N THR A 67 15.94 -21.62 -11.88
CA THR A 67 15.95 -20.95 -13.19
C THR A 67 14.77 -21.34 -14.08
N LYS A 68 13.97 -22.34 -13.65
CA LYS A 68 12.83 -22.86 -14.43
C LYS A 68 11.60 -23.00 -13.54
N ILE A 69 10.45 -22.53 -14.02
CA ILE A 69 9.15 -22.63 -13.33
C ILE A 69 8.78 -24.09 -13.05
N SER A 70 9.12 -25.02 -13.96
CA SER A 70 8.79 -26.44 -13.82
C SER A 70 9.45 -27.14 -12.61
N LYS A 71 10.44 -26.52 -11.99
CA LYS A 71 11.07 -27.04 -10.77
C LYS A 71 10.37 -26.63 -9.49
N ILE A 72 9.44 -25.67 -9.55
CA ILE A 72 8.78 -25.13 -8.35
C ILE A 72 7.77 -26.14 -7.83
N LYS A 73 7.87 -26.42 -6.54
CA LYS A 73 6.95 -27.30 -5.79
C LYS A 73 6.19 -26.53 -4.69
N THR A 74 6.75 -25.43 -4.20
CA THR A 74 6.15 -24.64 -3.14
C THR A 74 6.20 -23.15 -3.49
N VAL A 75 5.09 -22.45 -3.27
CA VAL A 75 5.00 -21.00 -3.43
C VAL A 75 4.66 -20.36 -2.09
N TYR A 76 5.45 -19.36 -1.71
CA TYR A 76 5.24 -18.55 -0.50
C TYR A 76 4.77 -17.15 -0.89
N SER A 77 3.79 -16.60 -0.21
CA SER A 77 3.45 -15.18 -0.28
C SER A 77 2.49 -14.75 0.84
N HIS A 78 2.18 -13.46 0.87
CA HIS A 78 1.08 -12.91 1.64
C HIS A 78 -0.26 -13.36 1.00
N PRO A 79 -1.31 -13.68 1.80
CA PRO A 79 -2.62 -14.13 1.28
C PRO A 79 -3.18 -13.25 0.18
N GLN A 80 -3.08 -11.93 0.34
CA GLN A 80 -3.54 -10.94 -0.64
C GLN A 80 -2.84 -11.08 -2.00
N ALA A 81 -1.51 -11.22 -2.03
CA ALA A 81 -0.75 -11.38 -3.27
C ALA A 81 -1.05 -12.72 -3.97
N ILE A 82 -1.32 -13.77 -3.18
CA ILE A 82 -1.80 -15.06 -3.69
C ILE A 82 -3.17 -14.88 -4.36
N ALA A 83 -4.11 -14.23 -3.68
CA ALA A 83 -5.44 -13.97 -4.22
C ALA A 83 -5.40 -13.13 -5.51
N GLN A 84 -4.57 -12.10 -5.55
CA GLN A 84 -4.36 -11.22 -6.71
C GLN A 84 -3.65 -11.91 -7.88
N SER A 85 -3.06 -13.08 -7.70
CA SER A 85 -2.34 -13.85 -8.73
C SER A 85 -2.98 -15.24 -8.97
N LYS A 86 -4.19 -15.45 -8.48
CA LYS A 86 -4.86 -16.76 -8.44
C LYS A 86 -4.99 -17.40 -9.81
N ASN A 87 -5.50 -16.67 -10.78
CA ASN A 87 -5.72 -17.20 -12.13
C ASN A 87 -4.38 -17.56 -12.79
N TRP A 88 -3.37 -16.70 -12.62
CA TRP A 88 -2.05 -16.98 -13.16
C TRP A 88 -1.43 -18.23 -12.52
N ILE A 89 -1.52 -18.39 -11.20
CA ILE A 89 -1.04 -19.57 -10.46
C ILE A 89 -1.69 -20.83 -11.01
N GLN A 90 -3.02 -20.86 -11.10
CA GLN A 90 -3.78 -22.03 -11.57
C GLN A 90 -3.42 -22.44 -12.99
N ASN A 91 -3.14 -21.49 -13.88
CA ASN A 91 -2.84 -21.75 -15.27
C ASN A 91 -1.38 -22.16 -15.53
N ASN A 92 -0.44 -21.75 -14.67
CA ASN A 92 1.00 -21.88 -14.93
C ASN A 92 1.74 -22.79 -13.95
N LEU A 93 1.16 -23.06 -12.78
CA LEU A 93 1.78 -23.87 -11.74
C LEU A 93 0.87 -25.05 -11.38
N LYS A 94 1.33 -26.26 -11.67
CA LYS A 94 0.60 -27.49 -11.38
C LYS A 94 1.22 -28.19 -10.17
N ASP A 95 0.38 -28.83 -9.36
CA ASP A 95 0.78 -29.68 -8.24
C ASP A 95 1.72 -28.98 -7.24
N ILE A 96 1.44 -27.71 -6.94
CA ILE A 96 2.21 -26.91 -5.99
C ILE A 96 1.54 -26.83 -4.63
N THR A 97 2.36 -26.68 -3.59
CA THR A 97 1.90 -26.31 -2.26
C THR A 97 1.99 -24.79 -2.08
N ILE A 98 0.90 -24.14 -1.67
CA ILE A 98 0.89 -22.72 -1.33
C ILE A 98 1.05 -22.57 0.18
N LYS A 99 1.95 -21.69 0.61
CA LYS A 99 2.20 -21.36 2.01
C LYS A 99 2.09 -19.86 2.24
N GLU A 100 1.18 -19.48 3.13
CA GLU A 100 0.95 -18.09 3.50
C GLU A 100 1.95 -17.62 4.55
N VAL A 101 2.39 -16.38 4.40
CA VAL A 101 3.30 -15.69 5.32
C VAL A 101 2.85 -14.24 5.49
N SER A 102 3.33 -13.56 6.53
CA SER A 102 2.88 -12.23 6.92
C SER A 102 3.25 -11.10 5.95
N SER A 103 4.21 -11.31 5.02
CA SER A 103 4.53 -10.32 4.00
C SER A 103 5.17 -10.96 2.76
N THR A 104 5.04 -10.27 1.62
CA THR A 104 5.69 -10.68 0.36
C THR A 104 7.22 -10.62 0.45
N SER A 105 7.77 -9.70 1.24
CA SER A 105 9.21 -9.60 1.49
C SER A 105 9.72 -10.78 2.32
N LEU A 106 8.99 -11.17 3.36
CA LEU A 106 9.31 -12.37 4.15
C LEU A 106 9.27 -13.63 3.28
N ALA A 107 8.30 -13.74 2.37
CA ALA A 107 8.25 -14.83 1.40
C ALA A 107 9.55 -14.92 0.57
N ALA A 108 10.03 -13.80 0.04
CA ALA A 108 11.27 -13.75 -0.72
C ALA A 108 12.49 -14.12 0.14
N GLN A 109 12.54 -13.65 1.38
CA GLN A 109 13.59 -14.01 2.34
C GLN A 109 13.62 -15.51 2.65
N ILE A 110 12.47 -16.14 2.85
CA ILE A 110 12.37 -17.60 3.06
C ILE A 110 12.88 -18.34 1.83
N VAL A 111 12.40 -17.94 0.64
CA VAL A 111 12.74 -18.62 -0.63
C VAL A 111 14.21 -18.49 -0.97
N SER A 112 14.89 -17.41 -0.58
CA SER A 112 16.33 -17.25 -0.82
C SER A 112 17.18 -18.36 -0.18
N LYS A 113 16.64 -19.08 0.81
CA LYS A 113 17.30 -20.17 1.53
C LYS A 113 16.73 -21.56 1.19
N GLN A 114 15.78 -21.66 0.23
CA GLN A 114 15.11 -22.90 -0.07
C GLN A 114 15.28 -23.29 -1.55
N LYS A 115 15.36 -24.61 -1.83
CA LYS A 115 15.30 -25.18 -3.17
C LYS A 115 13.85 -25.51 -3.54
N TYR A 116 13.56 -25.51 -4.84
CA TYR A 116 12.25 -25.84 -5.40
C TYR A 116 11.10 -24.97 -4.89
N ALA A 117 11.43 -23.79 -4.36
CA ALA A 117 10.48 -22.82 -3.83
C ALA A 117 10.50 -21.54 -4.65
N ALA A 118 9.34 -20.87 -4.73
CA ALA A 118 9.21 -19.55 -5.30
C ALA A 118 8.42 -18.65 -4.37
N SER A 119 8.64 -17.33 -4.47
CA SER A 119 7.82 -16.32 -3.81
C SER A 119 7.06 -15.48 -4.84
N ILE A 120 5.86 -15.06 -4.47
CA ILE A 120 5.17 -13.97 -5.15
C ILE A 120 5.49 -12.70 -4.39
N SER A 121 6.29 -11.82 -5.00
CA SER A 121 6.85 -10.65 -4.35
C SER A 121 7.07 -9.52 -5.35
N SER A 122 7.40 -8.33 -4.89
CA SER A 122 7.82 -7.23 -5.76
C SER A 122 9.18 -7.55 -6.43
N GLU A 123 9.41 -7.01 -7.62
CA GLU A 123 10.67 -7.18 -8.34
C GLU A 123 11.90 -6.70 -7.53
N THR A 124 11.73 -5.69 -6.68
CA THR A 124 12.79 -5.20 -5.79
C THR A 124 13.36 -6.28 -4.86
N CYS A 125 12.54 -7.27 -4.47
CA CYS A 125 13.00 -8.40 -3.65
C CYS A 125 13.99 -9.32 -4.38
N SER A 126 13.97 -9.35 -5.72
CA SER A 126 14.95 -10.09 -6.52
C SER A 126 16.38 -9.59 -6.23
N ASN A 127 16.59 -8.27 -6.28
CA ASN A 127 17.89 -7.69 -6.00
C ASN A 127 18.27 -7.82 -4.52
N LEU A 128 17.32 -7.63 -3.61
CA LEU A 128 17.56 -7.66 -2.17
C LEU A 128 17.98 -9.04 -1.67
N TYR A 129 17.40 -10.11 -2.22
CA TYR A 129 17.60 -11.49 -1.78
C TYR A 129 18.34 -12.36 -2.82
N ASN A 130 18.86 -11.75 -3.89
CA ASN A 130 19.57 -12.42 -4.98
C ASN A 130 18.78 -13.58 -5.60
N LEU A 131 17.51 -13.33 -5.92
CA LEU A 131 16.59 -14.29 -6.52
C LEU A 131 16.43 -14.05 -8.03
N ASN A 132 16.26 -15.12 -8.78
CA ASN A 132 15.91 -15.05 -10.20
C ASN A 132 14.44 -14.64 -10.36
N ILE A 133 14.16 -13.78 -11.33
CA ILE A 133 12.80 -13.45 -11.74
C ILE A 133 12.36 -14.50 -12.77
N LEU A 134 11.51 -15.43 -12.35
CA LEU A 134 10.98 -16.46 -13.25
C LEU A 134 9.86 -15.91 -14.16
N LYS A 135 9.06 -14.98 -13.64
CA LYS A 135 8.00 -14.30 -14.39
C LYS A 135 7.67 -12.97 -13.73
N LYS A 136 7.50 -11.92 -14.55
CA LYS A 136 7.04 -10.59 -14.12
C LYS A 136 5.55 -10.43 -14.30
N SER A 137 4.95 -9.52 -13.53
CA SER A 137 3.57 -9.04 -13.67
C SER A 137 2.56 -10.18 -13.73
N ILE A 138 2.58 -11.05 -12.71
CA ILE A 138 1.74 -12.23 -12.60
C ILE A 138 0.38 -11.95 -11.93
N GLN A 139 0.13 -10.73 -11.46
CA GLN A 139 -1.17 -10.34 -10.92
C GLN A 139 -2.25 -10.36 -12.02
N ASP A 140 -3.45 -10.75 -11.63
CA ASP A 140 -4.60 -10.89 -12.54
C ASP A 140 -5.11 -9.51 -13.00
N ASP A 141 -5.12 -8.50 -12.11
CA ASP A 141 -5.42 -7.11 -12.45
C ASP A 141 -4.12 -6.29 -12.59
N LYS A 142 -3.91 -5.77 -13.80
CA LYS A 142 -2.73 -4.95 -14.12
C LYS A 142 -2.87 -3.48 -13.69
N ASN A 143 -4.06 -3.06 -13.28
CA ASN A 143 -4.34 -1.68 -12.87
C ASN A 143 -4.28 -1.50 -11.35
N ASN A 144 -3.90 -2.55 -10.60
CA ASN A 144 -3.78 -2.42 -9.15
C ASN A 144 -2.72 -1.39 -8.77
N SER A 145 -3.14 -0.41 -7.99
CA SER A 145 -2.28 0.65 -7.48
C SER A 145 -2.61 0.95 -6.02
N THR A 146 -1.62 1.36 -5.27
CA THR A 146 -1.78 1.87 -3.92
C THR A 146 -1.38 3.33 -3.88
N ILE A 147 -2.23 4.15 -3.30
CA ILE A 147 -1.95 5.54 -2.97
C ILE A 147 -1.37 5.58 -1.57
N PHE A 148 -0.17 6.11 -1.47
CA PHE A 148 0.49 6.42 -0.22
C PHE A 148 0.45 7.92 0.01
N ILE A 149 0.32 8.33 1.27
CA ILE A 149 0.48 9.72 1.67
C ILE A 149 1.77 9.89 2.46
N VAL A 150 2.37 11.05 2.29
CA VAL A 150 3.48 11.51 3.11
C VAL A 150 2.91 12.42 4.18
N ILE A 151 3.16 12.08 5.43
CA ILE A 151 2.75 12.88 6.59
C ILE A 151 3.94 13.55 7.23
N ALA A 152 3.71 14.71 7.79
CA ALA A 152 4.66 15.42 8.64
C ALA A 152 3.93 16.02 9.83
N LYS A 153 4.67 16.38 10.88
CA LYS A 153 4.09 17.09 12.04
C LYS A 153 3.50 18.41 11.60
N GLU A 154 2.39 18.83 12.20
CA GLU A 154 1.61 19.99 11.78
C GLU A 154 2.41 21.31 11.84
N ASP A 155 3.31 21.43 12.81
CA ASP A 155 4.19 22.58 13.00
C ASP A 155 5.45 22.59 12.11
N ASN A 156 5.60 21.61 11.24
CA ASN A 156 6.74 21.53 10.32
C ASN A 156 6.57 22.58 9.19
N GLU A 157 7.53 23.47 9.03
CA GLU A 157 7.55 24.49 7.97
C GLU A 157 7.93 23.84 6.62
N ILE A 158 6.96 23.18 6.00
CA ILE A 158 7.16 22.63 4.67
C ILE A 158 6.64 23.64 3.65
N LYS A 159 7.51 24.08 2.77
CA LYS A 159 7.10 24.84 1.58
C LYS A 159 6.41 23.86 0.62
N ILE A 160 5.08 23.90 0.59
CA ILE A 160 4.29 23.21 -0.42
C ILE A 160 4.38 24.05 -1.69
N GLU A 161 5.17 23.63 -2.66
CA GLU A 161 5.37 24.34 -3.93
C GLU A 161 4.11 24.30 -4.80
N ARG A 162 3.28 23.29 -4.65
CA ARG A 162 2.04 23.08 -5.38
C ARG A 162 0.95 22.52 -4.49
N ASN A 163 -0.17 23.21 -4.43
CA ASN A 163 -1.32 22.81 -3.62
C ASN A 163 -2.43 22.28 -4.54
N ASP A 164 -2.17 21.12 -5.12
CA ASP A 164 -3.05 20.52 -6.14
C ASP A 164 -4.25 19.77 -5.53
N LYS A 165 -4.19 19.44 -4.25
CA LYS A 165 -5.21 18.63 -3.56
C LYS A 165 -5.31 18.98 -2.09
N VAL A 166 -6.53 19.10 -1.59
CA VAL A 166 -6.82 19.33 -0.17
C VAL A 166 -7.69 18.19 0.35
N SER A 167 -7.34 17.67 1.53
CA SER A 167 -8.17 16.71 2.26
C SER A 167 -8.82 17.41 3.45
N ILE A 168 -10.13 17.20 3.60
CA ILE A 168 -10.94 17.80 4.66
C ILE A 168 -11.65 16.68 5.42
N VAL A 169 -11.63 16.74 6.73
CA VAL A 169 -12.44 15.90 7.61
C VAL A 169 -13.48 16.79 8.29
N PHE A 170 -14.73 16.36 8.28
CA PHE A 170 -15.82 17.07 8.94
C PHE A 170 -16.85 16.10 9.51
N THR A 171 -17.56 16.53 10.54
CA THR A 171 -18.70 15.83 11.11
C THR A 171 -19.99 16.52 10.68
N LEU A 172 -21.06 15.73 10.52
CA LEU A 172 -22.37 16.22 10.12
C LEU A 172 -23.40 15.93 11.20
N PRO A 173 -24.37 16.82 11.42
CA PRO A 173 -25.55 16.49 12.20
C PRO A 173 -26.34 15.36 11.52
N ASP A 174 -26.90 14.45 12.30
CA ASP A 174 -27.77 13.38 11.79
C ASP A 174 -29.17 13.94 11.49
N LYS A 175 -29.29 14.61 10.33
CA LYS A 175 -30.53 15.23 9.83
C LYS A 175 -30.60 15.10 8.31
N PRO A 176 -31.80 14.95 7.74
CA PRO A 176 -31.99 15.02 6.30
C PRO A 176 -31.42 16.31 5.70
N GLY A 177 -30.63 16.18 4.64
CA GLY A 177 -30.01 17.32 3.94
C GLY A 177 -28.67 17.80 4.47
N SER A 178 -28.18 17.31 5.63
CA SER A 178 -26.92 17.79 6.22
C SER A 178 -25.72 17.70 5.28
N LEU A 179 -25.60 16.61 4.53
CA LEU A 179 -24.53 16.46 3.54
C LEU A 179 -24.67 17.47 2.40
N PHE A 180 -25.86 17.69 1.92
CA PHE A 180 -26.13 18.66 0.86
C PHE A 180 -25.70 20.08 1.28
N GLU A 181 -26.10 20.52 2.48
CA GLU A 181 -25.73 21.83 3.00
C GLU A 181 -24.20 21.96 3.21
N CYS A 182 -23.54 20.90 3.66
CA CYS A 182 -22.07 20.88 3.83
C CYS A 182 -21.34 21.01 2.48
N LEU A 183 -21.85 20.43 1.40
CA LEU A 183 -21.25 20.48 0.08
C LEU A 183 -21.55 21.76 -0.72
N LYS A 184 -22.57 22.52 -0.30
CA LYS A 184 -22.99 23.74 -0.98
C LYS A 184 -21.87 24.79 -1.10
N PRO A 185 -21.07 25.09 -0.06
CA PRO A 185 -19.93 26.03 -0.17
C PRO A 185 -18.89 25.62 -1.23
N LEU A 186 -18.67 24.32 -1.44
CA LEU A 186 -17.73 23.86 -2.47
C LEU A 186 -18.23 24.25 -3.86
N LYS A 187 -19.53 24.05 -4.13
CA LYS A 187 -20.16 24.46 -5.39
C LYS A 187 -20.10 25.97 -5.59
N GLU A 188 -20.43 26.74 -4.56
CA GLU A 188 -20.47 28.21 -4.62
C GLU A 188 -19.09 28.83 -4.85
N ASN A 189 -18.02 28.18 -4.37
CA ASN A 189 -16.64 28.61 -4.58
C ASN A 189 -15.94 27.88 -5.74
N HIS A 190 -16.69 27.18 -6.63
CA HIS A 190 -16.15 26.46 -7.77
C HIS A 190 -15.07 25.42 -7.44
N LEU A 191 -15.15 24.84 -6.22
CA LEU A 191 -14.22 23.80 -5.78
C LEU A 191 -14.74 22.42 -6.21
N ASN A 192 -13.92 21.67 -6.95
CA ASN A 192 -14.29 20.33 -7.39
C ASN A 192 -13.99 19.31 -6.30
N LEU A 193 -14.98 18.48 -5.97
CA LEU A 193 -14.83 17.37 -5.04
C LEU A 193 -14.51 16.09 -5.83
N THR A 194 -13.29 15.58 -5.69
CA THR A 194 -12.84 14.40 -6.45
C THR A 194 -13.08 13.09 -5.71
N LYS A 195 -13.26 13.14 -4.39
CA LYS A 195 -13.59 11.98 -3.55
C LYS A 195 -14.36 12.40 -2.32
N ILE A 196 -15.34 11.59 -1.94
CA ILE A 196 -16.05 11.67 -0.65
C ILE A 196 -16.09 10.27 -0.03
N GLN A 197 -15.89 10.19 1.26
CA GLN A 197 -15.97 8.93 2.00
C GLN A 197 -16.61 9.19 3.36
N SER A 198 -17.58 8.37 3.72
CA SER A 198 -18.18 8.33 5.06
C SER A 198 -17.61 7.16 5.85
N ARG A 199 -17.66 7.30 7.15
CA ARG A 199 -17.29 6.27 8.09
C ARG A 199 -18.29 6.16 9.23
#